data_b9caac0b90fa9708de9c27703f731a03
#
_entry.id   b9caac0b90fa9708de9c27703f731a03
#
_cell.length_a   1.000
_cell.length_b   1.000
_cell.length_c   1.000
_cell.angle_alpha   90.00
_cell.angle_beta   90.00
_cell.angle_gamma   90.00
#
_symmetry.space_group_name_H-M   'P 1'
#
loop_
_entity.id
_entity.type
_entity.pdbx_description
1 polymer ?
#
loop_
_entity_poly.entity_id
_entity_poly.type
_entity_poly.pdbx_seq_one_letter_code
_entity_poly.pdbx_strand_id
1 'polypeptide(L)'
;MNREILFRGKGNPKYNNGDWFYGYLLFDGDDYQIVDPRYGSCRRTVLKETVGEFTGMTDKNGTKIFEGDIVRTQPFYDRPYSATRKGKQFLGVVNLHIHTFKGNKIFPEQKYNSFWQVDIIEDTEKYNHYNWSRFWNCEVVGNKFDNPELIKEEEQ
;
A
#
# COMPACT_ATOMS: atom_id res chain seq x y z
N MET A 1 1.85 -22.54 3.67
CA MET A 1 1.34 -21.17 3.89
C MET A 1 0.72 -20.70 2.59
N ASN A 2 -0.59 -20.49 2.56
CA ASN A 2 -1.30 -20.12 1.32
C ASN A 2 -1.46 -18.60 1.30
N ARG A 3 -0.45 -17.90 0.76
CA ARG A 3 -0.54 -16.46 0.51
C ARG A 3 -1.31 -16.24 -0.79
N GLU A 4 -2.41 -15.53 -0.74
CA GLU A 4 -3.12 -15.08 -1.92
C GLU A 4 -2.25 -14.03 -2.65
N ILE A 5 -1.90 -14.31 -3.91
CA ILE A 5 -1.20 -13.36 -4.78
C ILE A 5 -2.26 -12.70 -5.65
N LEU A 6 -2.50 -11.43 -5.39
CA LEU A 6 -3.54 -10.67 -6.05
C LEU A 6 -3.00 -9.27 -6.38
N PHE A 7 -3.39 -8.76 -7.53
CA PHE A 7 -3.09 -7.41 -7.97
C PHE A 7 -4.37 -6.62 -8.19
N ARG A 8 -4.25 -5.30 -8.18
CA ARG A 8 -5.27 -4.41 -8.71
C ARG A 8 -4.65 -3.46 -9.71
N GLY A 9 -5.48 -2.88 -10.58
CA GLY A 9 -5.08 -1.84 -11.51
C GLY A 9 -6.30 -1.05 -11.97
N LYS A 10 -6.11 0.23 -12.23
CA LYS A 10 -7.15 1.11 -12.76
C LYS A 10 -7.25 0.93 -14.27
N GLY A 11 -8.44 0.68 -14.77
CA GLY A 11 -8.70 0.48 -16.18
C GLY A 11 -8.19 1.63 -17.02
N ASN A 12 -7.55 1.32 -18.16
CA ASN A 12 -7.11 2.33 -19.08
C ASN A 12 -8.35 3.02 -19.72
N PRO A 13 -8.52 4.34 -19.57
CA PRO A 13 -9.69 5.06 -20.09
C PRO A 13 -9.92 4.89 -21.59
N LYS A 14 -8.88 4.54 -22.34
CA LYS A 14 -8.99 4.23 -23.78
C LYS A 14 -9.85 2.98 -24.04
N TYR A 15 -9.90 2.04 -23.12
CA TYR A 15 -10.56 0.74 -23.30
C TYR A 15 -11.63 0.47 -22.23
N ASN A 16 -11.60 1.18 -21.11
CA ASN A 16 -12.45 0.98 -19.93
C ASN A 16 -12.82 2.34 -19.32
N ASN A 17 -13.83 2.36 -18.45
CA ASN A 17 -14.30 3.58 -17.79
C ASN A 17 -13.41 4.07 -16.63
N GLY A 18 -12.18 3.54 -16.47
CA GLY A 18 -11.32 3.88 -15.34
C GLY A 18 -11.69 3.19 -14.02
N ASP A 19 -12.48 2.11 -14.10
CA ASP A 19 -12.82 1.29 -12.93
C ASP A 19 -11.60 0.51 -12.42
N TRP A 20 -11.63 0.14 -11.14
CA TRP A 20 -10.62 -0.73 -10.56
C TRP A 20 -10.91 -2.20 -10.84
N PHE A 21 -9.89 -2.91 -11.32
CA PHE A 21 -9.94 -4.36 -11.56
C PHE A 21 -9.00 -5.07 -10.59
N TYR A 22 -9.41 -6.27 -10.17
CA TYR A 22 -8.71 -7.11 -9.20
C TYR A 22 -8.51 -8.50 -9.76
N GLY A 23 -7.32 -9.07 -9.65
CA GLY A 23 -7.02 -10.39 -10.17
C GLY A 23 -5.55 -10.68 -10.34
N TYR A 24 -5.23 -11.55 -11.28
CA TYR A 24 -3.86 -11.87 -11.64
C TYR A 24 -3.32 -10.85 -12.64
N LEU A 25 -2.05 -10.48 -12.45
CA LEU A 25 -1.36 -9.57 -13.36
C LEU A 25 -0.76 -10.37 -14.52
N LEU A 26 -1.05 -9.94 -15.73
CA LEU A 26 -0.46 -10.44 -16.96
C LEU A 26 0.23 -9.30 -17.72
N PHE A 27 1.26 -9.68 -18.49
CA PHE A 27 1.95 -8.80 -19.43
C PHE A 27 1.68 -9.31 -20.84
N ASP A 28 1.24 -8.42 -21.71
CA ASP A 28 1.03 -8.72 -23.13
C ASP A 28 1.69 -7.60 -23.97
N GLY A 29 2.92 -7.85 -24.39
CA GLY A 29 3.77 -6.82 -24.99
C GLY A 29 4.08 -5.72 -23.99
N ASP A 30 3.67 -4.48 -24.31
CA ASP A 30 3.83 -3.32 -23.43
C ASP A 30 2.63 -3.08 -22.49
N ASP A 31 1.57 -3.88 -22.63
CA ASP A 31 0.32 -3.72 -21.91
C ASP A 31 0.30 -4.52 -20.61
N TYR A 32 -0.18 -3.87 -19.55
CA TYR A 32 -0.50 -4.48 -18.27
C TYR A 32 -1.98 -4.84 -18.24
N GLN A 33 -2.27 -6.10 -17.91
CA GLN A 33 -3.64 -6.61 -17.87
C GLN A 33 -3.94 -7.27 -16.54
N ILE A 34 -5.16 -7.07 -16.04
CA ILE A 34 -5.69 -7.79 -14.89
C ILE A 34 -6.72 -8.83 -15.37
N VAL A 35 -6.58 -10.05 -14.86
CA VAL A 35 -7.50 -11.16 -15.11
C VAL A 35 -8.21 -11.51 -13.82
N ASP A 36 -9.55 -11.38 -13.83
CA ASP A 36 -10.35 -11.86 -12.70
C ASP A 36 -10.35 -13.40 -12.70
N PRO A 37 -9.85 -14.05 -11.64
CA PRO A 37 -9.79 -15.51 -11.57
C PRO A 37 -11.17 -16.21 -11.65
N ARG A 38 -12.24 -15.48 -11.34
CA ARG A 38 -13.61 -16.01 -11.40
C ARG A 38 -14.14 -16.09 -12.83
N TYR A 39 -13.60 -15.27 -13.73
CA TYR A 39 -14.05 -15.12 -15.12
C TYR A 39 -12.92 -15.37 -16.12
N GLY A 40 -11.98 -16.21 -15.80
CA GLY A 40 -10.78 -16.72 -16.48
C GLY A 40 -10.35 -16.21 -17.87
N SER A 41 -11.27 -15.70 -18.68
CA SER A 41 -11.00 -15.14 -20.01
C SER A 41 -11.15 -13.61 -20.09
N CYS A 42 -11.69 -12.98 -19.04
CA CYS A 42 -11.87 -11.53 -19.03
C CYS A 42 -10.57 -10.82 -18.64
N ARG A 43 -9.86 -10.33 -19.64
CA ARG A 43 -8.66 -9.50 -19.46
C ARG A 43 -9.05 -8.03 -19.51
N ARG A 44 -8.49 -7.23 -18.61
CA ARG A 44 -8.70 -5.77 -18.58
C ARG A 44 -7.37 -5.07 -18.64
N THR A 45 -7.14 -4.29 -19.69
CA THR A 45 -5.95 -3.43 -19.79
C THR A 45 -6.04 -2.33 -18.75
N VAL A 46 -4.99 -2.19 -17.97
CA VAL A 46 -4.90 -1.24 -16.87
C VAL A 46 -3.72 -0.28 -17.07
N LEU A 47 -3.80 0.86 -16.41
CA LEU A 47 -2.70 1.83 -16.36
C LEU A 47 -1.58 1.25 -15.50
N LYS A 48 -0.39 1.11 -16.08
CA LYS A 48 0.80 0.51 -15.46
C LYS A 48 1.12 1.13 -14.10
N GLU A 49 1.08 2.44 -14.01
CA GLU A 49 1.40 3.23 -12.82
C GLU A 49 0.43 2.98 -11.65
N THR A 50 -0.75 2.43 -11.93
CA THR A 50 -1.78 2.14 -10.92
C THR A 50 -1.75 0.71 -10.41
N VAL A 51 -0.91 -0.13 -11.02
CA VAL A 51 -0.81 -1.54 -10.60
C VAL A 51 -0.20 -1.61 -9.20
N GLY A 52 -0.91 -2.29 -8.30
CA GLY A 52 -0.49 -2.52 -6.92
C GLY A 52 -0.75 -3.95 -6.47
N GLU A 53 0.18 -4.52 -5.73
CA GLU A 53 0.06 -5.87 -5.16
C GLU A 53 -0.75 -5.85 -3.86
N PHE A 54 -1.51 -6.91 -3.62
CA PHE A 54 -2.15 -7.16 -2.33
C PHE A 54 -1.10 -7.47 -1.26
N THR A 55 -1.11 -6.74 -0.18
CA THR A 55 -0.12 -6.90 0.91
C THR A 55 -0.25 -8.21 1.67
N GLY A 56 -1.35 -8.94 1.51
CA GLY A 56 -1.72 -10.09 2.33
C GLY A 56 -2.43 -9.72 3.62
N MET A 57 -2.68 -8.43 3.87
CA MET A 57 -3.32 -7.91 5.08
C MET A 57 -4.68 -7.30 4.79
N THR A 58 -5.53 -7.30 5.80
CA THR A 58 -6.81 -6.60 5.78
C THR A 58 -6.84 -5.51 6.86
N ASP A 59 -7.65 -4.49 6.65
CA ASP A 59 -7.90 -3.47 7.64
C ASP A 59 -8.88 -3.94 8.74
N LYS A 60 -9.21 -3.08 9.69
CA LYS A 60 -10.14 -3.38 10.80
C LYS A 60 -11.55 -3.77 10.34
N ASN A 61 -11.93 -3.43 9.10
CA ASN A 61 -13.24 -3.75 8.51
C ASN A 61 -13.20 -4.99 7.61
N GLY A 62 -12.03 -5.64 7.47
CA GLY A 62 -11.82 -6.77 6.55
C GLY A 62 -11.54 -6.36 5.11
N THR A 63 -11.33 -5.07 4.83
CA THR A 63 -10.95 -4.58 3.50
C THR A 63 -9.52 -4.98 3.17
N LYS A 64 -9.29 -5.59 2.01
CA LYS A 64 -7.94 -5.94 1.53
C LYS A 64 -7.11 -4.68 1.33
N ILE A 65 -5.87 -4.69 1.82
CA ILE A 65 -4.93 -3.58 1.71
C ILE A 65 -3.99 -3.83 0.54
N PHE A 66 -3.96 -2.90 -0.41
CA PHE A 66 -3.09 -2.94 -1.58
C PHE A 66 -2.00 -1.87 -1.52
N GLU A 67 -0.93 -2.09 -2.25
CA GLU A 67 0.05 -1.05 -2.52
C GLU A 67 -0.64 0.21 -3.08
N GLY A 68 -0.23 1.38 -2.59
CA GLY A 68 -0.82 2.65 -2.97
C GLY A 68 -2.11 3.01 -2.23
N ASP A 69 -2.62 2.16 -1.33
CA ASP A 69 -3.73 2.54 -0.45
C ASP A 69 -3.29 3.62 0.54
N ILE A 70 -4.24 4.49 0.88
CA ILE A 70 -4.11 5.44 1.97
C ILE A 70 -4.85 4.85 3.16
N VAL A 71 -4.13 4.68 4.26
CA VAL A 71 -4.69 4.13 5.50
C VAL A 71 -4.63 5.16 6.61
N ARG A 72 -5.69 5.16 7.45
CA ARG A 72 -5.68 5.84 8.73
C ARG A 72 -5.20 4.87 9.78
N THR A 73 -4.13 5.21 10.50
CA THR A 73 -3.56 4.35 11.54
C THR A 73 -4.49 4.31 12.76
N GLN A 74 -4.28 3.29 13.61
CA GLN A 74 -4.84 3.37 14.96
C GLN A 74 -4.26 4.56 15.73
N PRO A 75 -4.92 5.04 16.80
CA PRO A 75 -4.38 6.12 17.62
C PRO A 75 -3.04 5.74 18.26
N PHE A 76 -2.04 6.58 18.10
CA PHE A 76 -0.75 6.48 18.80
C PHE A 76 -0.76 7.35 20.05
N TYR A 77 -0.15 6.85 21.10
CA TYR A 77 -0.09 7.51 22.41
C TYR A 77 1.35 7.80 22.79
N ASP A 78 1.68 9.06 23.01
CA ASP A 78 3.04 9.51 23.35
C ASP A 78 3.62 8.95 24.65
N ARG A 79 2.75 8.43 25.56
CA ARG A 79 3.17 7.86 26.88
C ARG A 79 2.23 6.73 27.30
N PRO A 80 2.73 5.57 27.74
CA PRO A 80 1.91 4.35 27.90
C PRO A 80 0.87 4.35 29.03
N TYR A 81 0.85 5.30 29.96
CA TYR A 81 0.09 5.15 31.20
C TYR A 81 -0.79 6.35 31.64
N SER A 82 -1.30 7.18 30.72
CA SER A 82 -2.17 8.31 31.11
C SER A 82 -3.63 8.06 30.71
N ALA A 83 -4.54 8.08 31.65
CA ALA A 83 -5.97 7.85 31.47
C ALA A 83 -6.73 8.95 30.68
N THR A 84 -6.08 10.08 30.35
CA THR A 84 -6.71 11.26 29.74
C THR A 84 -6.31 11.50 28.30
N ARG A 85 -5.83 10.46 27.58
CA ARG A 85 -5.22 10.64 26.27
C ARG A 85 -6.17 10.56 25.11
N LYS A 86 -6.09 11.59 24.28
CA LYS A 86 -6.51 11.51 22.88
C LYS A 86 -5.29 11.05 22.07
N GLY A 87 -5.29 9.79 21.60
CA GLY A 87 -4.29 9.32 20.65
C GLY A 87 -4.43 10.06 19.32
N LYS A 88 -3.31 10.41 18.69
CA LYS A 88 -3.30 10.98 17.34
C LYS A 88 -3.31 9.84 16.32
N GLN A 89 -4.22 9.91 15.35
CA GLN A 89 -4.22 9.06 14.17
C GLN A 89 -3.48 9.78 13.04
N PHE A 90 -2.83 8.99 12.19
CA PHE A 90 -2.08 9.49 11.05
C PHE A 90 -2.63 8.89 9.77
N LEU A 91 -2.50 9.63 8.69
CA LEU A 91 -2.66 9.11 7.34
C LEU A 91 -1.28 8.65 6.83
N GLY A 92 -1.26 7.57 6.10
CA GLY A 92 -0.05 7.07 5.45
C GLY A 92 -0.36 6.28 4.20
N VAL A 93 0.62 6.24 3.29
CA VAL A 93 0.54 5.49 2.04
C VAL A 93 1.22 4.15 2.21
N VAL A 94 0.58 3.10 1.73
CA VAL A 94 1.12 1.73 1.75
C VAL A 94 2.08 1.55 0.59
N ASN A 95 3.36 1.28 0.90
CA ASN A 95 4.41 1.05 -0.08
C ASN A 95 5.21 -0.23 0.24
N LEU A 96 5.79 -0.83 -0.81
CA LEU A 96 6.78 -1.89 -0.67
C LEU A 96 8.17 -1.28 -0.50
N HIS A 97 8.82 -1.60 0.59
CA HIS A 97 10.20 -1.21 0.86
C HIS A 97 11.16 -2.39 0.68
N ILE A 98 12.32 -2.12 0.09
CA ILE A 98 13.38 -3.11 -0.11
C ILE A 98 14.58 -2.69 0.73
N HIS A 99 14.95 -3.53 1.70
CA HIS A 99 16.19 -3.36 2.43
C HIS A 99 17.37 -3.84 1.62
N THR A 100 18.35 -2.95 1.44
CA THR A 100 19.65 -3.28 0.87
C THR A 100 20.73 -3.13 1.92
N PHE A 101 21.56 -4.14 2.08
CA PHE A 101 22.79 -4.04 2.86
C PHE A 101 23.87 -3.42 1.97
N LYS A 102 24.42 -2.27 2.39
CA LYS A 102 25.62 -1.72 1.73
C LYS A 102 26.81 -2.61 2.09
N GLY A 103 27.23 -3.40 1.13
CA GLY A 103 28.35 -4.31 1.29
C GLY A 103 29.67 -3.62 1.67
N ASN A 104 30.57 -4.39 2.26
CA ASN A 104 31.96 -4.03 2.48
C ASN A 104 32.85 -4.95 1.64
N LYS A 105 34.20 -4.85 1.81
CA LYS A 105 35.16 -5.68 1.05
C LYS A 105 35.00 -7.20 1.29
N ILE A 106 34.39 -7.60 2.41
CA ILE A 106 34.23 -9.01 2.80
C ILE A 106 32.84 -9.52 2.41
N PHE A 107 31.82 -8.67 2.53
CA PHE A 107 30.43 -9.01 2.22
C PHE A 107 29.93 -8.08 1.11
N PRO A 108 29.65 -8.60 -0.10
CA PRO A 108 29.11 -7.81 -1.21
C PRO A 108 27.71 -7.25 -0.84
N GLU A 109 27.33 -6.18 -1.51
CA GLU A 109 25.98 -5.62 -1.38
C GLU A 109 24.93 -6.69 -1.69
N GLN A 110 23.98 -6.86 -0.77
CA GLN A 110 22.87 -7.81 -0.93
C GLN A 110 21.54 -7.14 -0.67
N LYS A 111 20.59 -7.38 -1.56
CA LYS A 111 19.17 -7.12 -1.31
C LYS A 111 18.63 -8.34 -0.57
N TYR A 112 18.26 -8.19 0.70
CA TYR A 112 17.91 -9.37 1.49
C TYR A 112 16.52 -9.35 2.09
N ASN A 113 15.79 -8.26 2.00
CA ASN A 113 14.43 -8.21 2.55
C ASN A 113 13.54 -7.20 1.85
N SER A 114 12.29 -7.59 1.59
CA SER A 114 11.23 -6.68 1.19
C SER A 114 10.09 -6.75 2.21
N PHE A 115 9.49 -5.63 2.53
CA PHE A 115 8.38 -5.56 3.49
C PHE A 115 7.43 -4.42 3.14
N TRP A 116 6.18 -4.60 3.49
CA TRP A 116 5.17 -3.57 3.38
C TRP A 116 5.30 -2.57 4.52
N GLN A 117 5.20 -1.30 4.19
CA GLN A 117 5.27 -0.20 5.14
C GLN A 117 4.17 0.82 4.87
N VAL A 118 3.64 1.41 5.93
CA VAL A 118 2.79 2.59 5.86
C VAL A 118 3.69 3.82 6.05
N ASP A 119 3.91 4.57 4.97
CA ASP A 119 4.67 5.81 4.99
C ASP A 119 3.74 6.94 5.45
N ILE A 120 3.97 7.45 6.66
CA ILE A 120 3.17 8.51 7.23
C ILE A 120 3.37 9.79 6.42
N ILE A 121 2.28 10.44 6.06
CA ILE A 121 2.27 11.65 5.23
C ILE A 121 2.62 12.89 6.08
N GLU A 122 2.17 12.91 7.33
CA GLU A 122 2.34 14.02 8.26
C GLU A 122 3.41 13.69 9.31
N ASP A 123 4.20 14.69 9.72
CA ASP A 123 5.05 14.64 10.94
C ASP A 123 6.04 13.45 10.98
N THR A 124 6.72 13.21 9.85
CA THR A 124 7.52 12.01 9.59
C THR A 124 8.68 11.78 10.54
N GLU A 125 9.29 12.83 11.11
CA GLU A 125 10.50 12.70 11.94
C GLU A 125 10.24 12.06 13.32
N LYS A 126 9.12 12.38 13.94
CA LYS A 126 8.82 11.98 15.31
C LYS A 126 8.31 10.55 15.44
N TYR A 127 7.71 9.98 14.39
CA TYR A 127 6.95 8.72 14.47
C TYR A 127 7.50 7.58 13.61
N ASN A 128 8.68 7.75 13.04
CA ASN A 128 9.30 6.74 12.15
C ASN A 128 9.70 5.42 12.86
N HIS A 129 9.65 5.37 14.19
CA HIS A 129 10.16 4.22 14.96
C HIS A 129 9.17 3.04 15.12
N TYR A 130 7.91 3.19 14.71
CA TYR A 130 6.86 2.19 14.98
C TYR A 130 6.23 1.60 13.71
N ASN A 131 7.05 1.20 12.74
CA ASN A 131 6.57 0.74 11.42
C ASN A 131 5.65 -0.49 11.49
N TRP A 132 5.90 -1.43 12.39
CA TRP A 132 5.16 -2.69 12.50
C TRP A 132 3.72 -2.51 13.01
N SER A 133 3.44 -1.47 13.77
CA SER A 133 2.10 -1.25 14.35
C SER A 133 1.15 -0.47 13.43
N ARG A 134 1.62 0.05 12.31
CA ARG A 134 0.82 0.93 11.44
C ARG A 134 -0.29 0.20 10.69
N PHE A 135 -0.09 -1.08 10.42
CA PHE A 135 -1.14 -1.93 9.85
C PHE A 135 -2.12 -2.46 10.89
N TRP A 136 -1.73 -2.47 12.16
CA TRP A 136 -2.60 -2.96 13.21
C TRP A 136 -3.82 -2.04 13.37
N ASN A 137 -5.01 -2.64 13.21
CA ASN A 137 -6.28 -1.92 13.38
C ASN A 137 -6.39 -0.62 12.56
N CYS A 138 -5.73 -0.56 11.40
CA CYS A 138 -5.84 0.56 10.47
C CYS A 138 -7.16 0.51 9.70
N GLU A 139 -7.45 1.56 8.95
CA GLU A 139 -8.62 1.68 8.08
C GLU A 139 -8.20 2.22 6.73
N VAL A 140 -8.56 1.53 5.65
CA VAL A 140 -8.40 2.04 4.29
C VAL A 140 -9.39 3.18 4.07
N VAL A 141 -8.89 4.37 3.75
CA VAL A 141 -9.70 5.58 3.55
C VAL A 141 -9.69 6.07 2.10
N GLY A 142 -8.86 5.49 1.25
CA GLY A 142 -8.72 5.82 -0.15
C GLY A 142 -7.46 5.23 -0.76
N ASN A 143 -7.03 5.78 -1.88
CA ASN A 143 -5.76 5.44 -2.52
C ASN A 143 -5.12 6.66 -3.17
N LYS A 144 -3.82 6.61 -3.41
CA LYS A 144 -3.04 7.74 -3.93
C LYS A 144 -3.44 8.20 -5.33
N PHE A 145 -4.20 7.39 -6.09
CA PHE A 145 -4.61 7.70 -7.46
C PHE A 145 -5.98 8.39 -7.53
N ASP A 146 -6.91 7.96 -6.68
CA ASP A 146 -8.27 8.52 -6.63
C ASP A 146 -8.41 9.66 -5.64
N ASN A 147 -7.54 9.68 -4.62
CA ASN A 147 -7.56 10.65 -3.53
C ASN A 147 -6.22 11.37 -3.34
N PRO A 148 -5.63 11.95 -4.40
CA PRO A 148 -4.34 12.65 -4.29
C PRO A 148 -4.39 13.85 -3.34
N GLU A 149 -5.57 14.41 -3.09
CA GLU A 149 -5.78 15.50 -2.13
C GLU A 149 -5.47 15.11 -0.68
N LEU A 150 -5.59 13.81 -0.34
CA LEU A 150 -5.25 13.30 1.00
C LEU A 150 -3.74 13.24 1.26
N ILE A 151 -2.93 13.29 0.18
CA ILE A 151 -1.47 13.17 0.25
C ILE A 151 -0.79 14.55 0.22
N LYS A 152 -1.47 15.56 -0.32
CA LYS A 152 -0.93 16.91 -0.35
C LYS A 152 -0.91 17.46 1.08
N GLU A 153 0.30 17.68 1.60
CA GLU A 153 0.48 18.57 2.75
C GLU A 153 -0.21 19.90 2.40
N GLU A 154 -1.02 20.41 3.32
CA GLU A 154 -1.46 21.79 3.22
C GLU A 154 -0.19 22.65 3.23
N GLU A 155 0.21 23.15 2.07
CA GLU A 155 1.19 24.22 1.98
C GLU A 155 0.61 25.42 2.76
N GLN A 156 1.04 25.55 4.00
CA GLN A 156 0.87 26.77 4.79
C GLN A 156 2.00 27.73 4.48
#